data_3affb69a5f8f62b1f853e85135b5514e
#
_entry.id   3affb69a5f8f62b1f853e85135b5514e
#
_cell.length_a   1.000
_cell.length_b   1.000
_cell.length_c   1.000
_cell.angle_alpha   90.00
_cell.angle_beta   90.00
_cell.angle_gamma   90.00
#
_symmetry.space_group_name_H-M   'P 1'
#
loop_
_entity.id
_entity.type
_entity.pdbx_description
1 polymer ?
#
loop_
_entity_poly.entity_id
_entity_poly.type
_entity_poly.pdbx_seq_one_letter_code
_entity_poly.pdbx_strand_id
1 'polypeptide(L)'
;EKLKNTQKTLQIIANLDEKLSRSLMEDFIKILSEKGADSEKNADTLVLIAIQIVEKNPQMAFSLGLKSLGFGNSVQISRLIGELNVIDSKLAEQLFLAALANAKARFNLRFISRLSVAAFNNYKGKPLSDLTLRSFLTMLSELLTLSMTNEQEKPNLCQISMIAAPLLDKFEEYFPPQLPT
;
A
#
# COMPACT_ATOMS: atom_id res chain seq x y z
N GLU A 1 24.68 10.30 5.91
CA GLU A 1 25.13 9.85 7.24
C GLU A 1 24.09 10.16 8.33
N LYS A 2 23.59 11.42 8.45
CA LYS A 2 22.56 11.79 9.44
C LYS A 2 21.27 10.94 9.32
N LEU A 3 20.76 10.67 8.11
CA LEU A 3 19.55 9.86 7.91
C LEU A 3 19.72 8.40 8.38
N LYS A 4 20.89 7.79 8.11
CA LYS A 4 21.18 6.42 8.60
C LYS A 4 21.26 6.34 10.11
N ASN A 5 21.82 7.36 10.74
CA ASN A 5 21.91 7.44 12.19
C ASN A 5 20.51 7.65 12.81
N THR A 6 19.68 8.50 12.21
CA THR A 6 18.29 8.69 12.65
C THR A 6 17.47 7.42 12.52
N GLN A 7 17.62 6.63 11.43
CA GLN A 7 16.98 5.33 11.28
C GLN A 7 17.35 4.35 12.39
N LYS A 8 18.66 4.23 12.70
CA LYS A 8 19.13 3.35 13.80
C LYS A 8 18.60 3.82 15.15
N THR A 9 18.59 5.13 15.40
CA THR A 9 18.08 5.71 16.64
C THR A 9 16.57 5.43 16.78
N LEU A 10 15.78 5.60 15.71
CA LEU A 10 14.36 5.28 15.72
C LEU A 10 14.09 3.79 15.99
N GLN A 11 14.91 2.89 15.46
CA GLN A 11 14.82 1.45 15.75
C GLN A 11 15.09 1.13 17.23
N ILE A 12 16.05 1.78 17.83
CA ILE A 12 16.40 1.57 19.25
C ILE A 12 15.27 2.12 20.14
N ILE A 13 14.74 3.28 19.82
CA ILE A 13 13.73 3.98 20.63
C ILE A 13 12.35 3.34 20.46
N ALA A 14 11.98 2.86 19.28
CA ALA A 14 10.74 2.07 19.06
C ALA A 14 10.67 0.82 19.96
N ASN A 15 11.81 0.39 20.51
CA ASN A 15 11.90 -0.75 21.41
C ASN A 15 11.85 -0.38 22.91
N LEU A 16 11.94 0.90 23.27
CA LEU A 16 12.14 1.31 24.66
C LEU A 16 10.95 2.09 25.25
N ASP A 17 10.34 3.00 24.51
CA ASP A 17 9.24 3.84 24.98
C ASP A 17 8.34 4.25 23.81
N GLU A 18 7.05 3.86 23.87
CA GLU A 18 6.07 4.14 22.82
C GLU A 18 5.82 5.66 22.64
N LYS A 19 5.77 6.41 23.74
CA LYS A 19 5.48 7.85 23.71
C LYS A 19 6.66 8.64 23.12
N LEU A 20 7.87 8.30 23.52
CA LEU A 20 9.09 8.91 22.97
C LEU A 20 9.28 8.55 21.49
N SER A 21 9.00 7.30 21.13
CA SER A 21 9.04 6.83 19.75
C SER A 21 8.08 7.60 18.85
N ARG A 22 6.87 7.88 19.33
CA ARG A 22 5.86 8.63 18.59
C ARG A 22 6.31 10.08 18.37
N SER A 23 6.79 10.76 19.39
CA SER A 23 7.29 12.15 19.29
C SER A 23 8.45 12.28 18.31
N LEU A 24 9.45 11.39 18.41
CA LEU A 24 10.60 11.39 17.50
C LEU A 24 10.22 11.07 16.06
N MET A 25 9.20 10.22 15.86
CA MET A 25 8.70 9.91 14.55
C MET A 25 7.99 11.11 13.91
N GLU A 26 7.25 11.88 14.70
CA GLU A 26 6.61 13.12 14.22
C GLU A 26 7.66 14.16 13.80
N ASP A 27 8.71 14.32 14.60
CA ASP A 27 9.85 15.20 14.27
C ASP A 27 10.57 14.74 13.00
N PHE A 28 10.76 13.42 12.85
CA PHE A 28 11.39 12.85 11.66
C PHE A 28 10.56 13.10 10.39
N ILE A 29 9.24 12.90 10.47
CA ILE A 29 8.32 13.15 9.36
C ILE A 29 8.33 14.64 9.00
N LYS A 30 8.36 15.53 9.99
CA LYS A 30 8.48 16.97 9.77
C LYS A 30 9.77 17.33 9.03
N ILE A 31 10.91 16.76 9.43
CA ILE A 31 12.19 16.96 8.74
C ILE A 31 12.14 16.45 7.29
N LEU A 32 11.50 15.31 7.04
CA LEU A 32 11.31 14.79 5.68
C LEU A 32 10.45 15.72 4.82
N SER A 33 9.41 16.31 5.42
CA SER A 33 8.50 17.25 4.73
C SER A 33 9.20 18.57 4.37
N GLU A 34 10.04 19.10 5.27
CA GLU A 34 10.72 20.39 5.09
C GLU A 34 11.83 20.33 4.03
N LYS A 35 12.45 19.16 3.83
CA LYS A 35 13.58 19.01 2.90
C LYS A 35 13.21 19.03 1.43
N GLY A 36 11.92 18.99 1.06
CA GLY A 36 11.46 19.06 -0.33
C GLY A 36 12.08 18.04 -1.28
N ALA A 37 12.88 17.12 -0.74
CA ALA A 37 13.61 16.12 -1.51
C ALA A 37 12.65 15.01 -1.94
N ASP A 38 12.98 14.39 -3.06
CA ASP A 38 12.41 13.21 -3.69
C ASP A 38 11.31 12.49 -2.88
N SER A 39 10.04 12.83 -3.17
CA SER A 39 8.90 12.40 -2.38
C SER A 39 8.75 10.86 -2.35
N GLU A 40 9.09 10.15 -3.43
CA GLU A 40 9.06 8.69 -3.46
C GLU A 40 10.13 8.09 -2.53
N LYS A 41 11.30 8.70 -2.45
CA LYS A 41 12.37 8.26 -1.56
C LYS A 41 12.02 8.47 -0.08
N ASN A 42 11.29 9.53 0.22
CA ASN A 42 10.76 9.75 1.56
C ASN A 42 9.69 8.70 1.92
N ALA A 43 8.79 8.38 0.98
CA ALA A 43 7.81 7.31 1.13
C ALA A 43 8.50 5.95 1.38
N ASP A 44 9.51 5.60 0.57
CA ASP A 44 10.27 4.36 0.75
C ASP A 44 10.97 4.31 2.12
N THR A 45 11.55 5.42 2.56
CA THR A 45 12.21 5.51 3.87
C THR A 45 11.23 5.20 5.01
N LEU A 46 10.04 5.81 5.00
CA LEU A 46 9.02 5.57 6.02
C LEU A 46 8.54 4.11 6.01
N VAL A 47 8.31 3.53 4.84
CA VAL A 47 7.87 2.14 4.71
C VAL A 47 8.95 1.17 5.16
N LEU A 48 10.22 1.41 4.84
CA LEU A 48 11.33 0.58 5.31
C LEU A 48 11.47 0.59 6.83
N ILE A 49 11.29 1.76 7.48
CA ILE A 49 11.26 1.85 8.94
C ILE A 49 10.05 1.07 9.49
N ALA A 50 8.88 1.23 8.88
CA ALA A 50 7.68 0.50 9.28
C ALA A 50 7.88 -1.03 9.24
N ILE A 51 8.49 -1.56 8.17
CA ILE A 51 8.80 -2.99 8.04
C ILE A 51 9.73 -3.47 9.17
N GLN A 52 10.68 -2.63 9.60
CA GLN A 52 11.63 -3.01 10.65
C GLN A 52 11.02 -3.08 12.05
N ILE A 53 9.95 -2.31 12.29
CA ILE A 53 9.31 -2.24 13.61
C ILE A 53 7.99 -3.02 13.69
N VAL A 54 7.49 -3.56 12.57
CA VAL A 54 6.15 -4.14 12.46
C VAL A 54 5.88 -5.26 13.46
N GLU A 55 6.85 -6.11 13.72
CA GLU A 55 6.71 -7.22 14.69
C GLU A 55 6.55 -6.72 16.13
N LYS A 56 7.18 -5.59 16.47
CA LYS A 56 7.20 -5.05 17.83
C LYS A 56 6.11 -4.02 18.07
N ASN A 57 5.80 -3.23 17.05
CA ASN A 57 4.80 -2.18 17.15
C ASN A 57 4.01 -2.05 15.83
N PRO A 58 3.04 -2.95 15.59
CA PRO A 58 2.25 -2.96 14.36
C PRO A 58 1.43 -1.67 14.16
N GLN A 59 0.95 -1.05 15.24
CA GLN A 59 0.21 0.22 15.18
C GLN A 59 1.08 1.37 14.64
N MET A 60 2.31 1.46 15.12
CA MET A 60 3.27 2.47 14.63
C MET A 60 3.67 2.17 13.18
N ALA A 61 3.92 0.92 12.83
CA ALA A 61 4.21 0.50 11.46
C ALA A 61 3.07 0.88 10.49
N PHE A 62 1.83 0.61 10.88
CA PHE A 62 0.64 1.03 10.15
C PHE A 62 0.58 2.57 9.98
N SER A 63 0.78 3.33 11.06
CA SER A 63 0.78 4.80 11.01
C SER A 63 1.83 5.35 10.05
N LEU A 64 3.03 4.77 10.03
CA LEU A 64 4.09 5.15 9.08
C LEU A 64 3.73 4.79 7.65
N GLY A 65 3.12 3.63 7.42
CA GLY A 65 2.59 3.22 6.13
C GLY A 65 1.56 4.22 5.59
N LEU A 66 0.60 4.64 6.42
CA LEU A 66 -0.37 5.67 6.05
C LEU A 66 0.30 7.02 5.72
N LYS A 67 1.23 7.47 6.55
CA LYS A 67 1.93 8.74 6.33
C LYS A 67 2.80 8.71 5.06
N SER A 68 3.36 7.55 4.71
CA SER A 68 4.14 7.39 3.48
C SER A 68 3.33 7.68 2.22
N LEU A 69 2.02 7.36 2.21
CA LEU A 69 1.13 7.64 1.08
C LEU A 69 0.98 9.14 0.78
N GLY A 70 1.18 9.99 1.78
CA GLY A 70 1.19 11.45 1.61
C GLY A 70 2.41 11.94 0.84
N PHE A 71 3.55 11.28 0.96
CA PHE A 71 4.77 11.62 0.23
C PHE A 71 4.80 11.04 -1.18
N GLY A 72 4.35 9.80 -1.36
CA GLY A 72 4.40 9.14 -2.67
C GLY A 72 4.07 7.66 -2.58
N ASN A 73 4.40 6.94 -3.67
CA ASN A 73 4.08 5.52 -3.81
C ASN A 73 5.33 4.66 -3.56
N SER A 74 5.50 4.22 -2.33
CA SER A 74 6.61 3.33 -1.97
C SER A 74 6.56 2.00 -2.74
N VAL A 75 7.73 1.58 -3.23
CA VAL A 75 7.89 0.25 -3.85
C VAL A 75 7.74 -0.88 -2.82
N GLN A 76 7.93 -0.59 -1.55
CA GLN A 76 7.93 -1.56 -0.45
C GLN A 76 6.57 -1.70 0.25
N ILE A 77 5.54 -0.94 -0.17
CA ILE A 77 4.24 -0.93 0.52
C ILE A 77 3.59 -2.32 0.55
N SER A 78 3.69 -3.09 -0.55
CA SER A 78 3.14 -4.45 -0.64
C SER A 78 3.77 -5.37 0.40
N ARG A 79 5.07 -5.23 0.66
CA ARG A 79 5.77 -5.99 1.68
C ARG A 79 5.30 -5.59 3.09
N LEU A 80 5.15 -4.29 3.36
CA LEU A 80 4.63 -3.83 4.66
C LEU A 80 3.22 -4.38 4.92
N ILE A 81 2.34 -4.33 3.91
CA ILE A 81 0.99 -4.90 4.00
C ILE A 81 1.06 -6.41 4.31
N GLY A 82 1.94 -7.13 3.63
CA GLY A 82 2.15 -8.56 3.88
C GLY A 82 2.64 -8.88 5.30
N GLU A 83 3.63 -8.13 5.80
CA GLU A 83 4.13 -8.30 7.18
C GLU A 83 3.05 -7.96 8.21
N LEU A 84 2.32 -6.85 8.02
CA LEU A 84 1.18 -6.49 8.87
C LEU A 84 0.10 -7.58 8.86
N ASN A 85 -0.21 -8.16 7.69
CA ASN A 85 -1.26 -9.16 7.57
C ASN A 85 -0.97 -10.45 8.38
N VAL A 86 0.29 -10.75 8.60
CA VAL A 86 0.69 -11.89 9.47
C VAL A 86 0.38 -11.60 10.93
N ILE A 87 0.55 -10.35 11.37
CA ILE A 87 0.49 -9.92 12.77
C ILE A 87 -0.90 -9.41 13.13
N ASP A 88 -1.43 -8.47 12.32
CA ASP A 88 -2.74 -7.85 12.49
C ASP A 88 -3.39 -7.60 11.11
N SER A 89 -4.26 -8.54 10.72
CA SER A 89 -4.94 -8.46 9.42
C SER A 89 -5.81 -7.22 9.26
N LYS A 90 -6.38 -6.68 10.34
CA LYS A 90 -7.22 -5.47 10.27
C LYS A 90 -6.38 -4.26 9.87
N LEU A 91 -5.20 -4.10 10.47
CA LEU A 91 -4.29 -3.01 10.10
C LEU A 91 -3.78 -3.15 8.66
N ALA A 92 -3.48 -4.38 8.24
CA ALA A 92 -3.07 -4.66 6.87
C ALA A 92 -4.13 -4.27 5.85
N GLU A 93 -5.40 -4.67 6.10
CA GLU A 93 -6.52 -4.34 5.23
C GLU A 93 -6.80 -2.84 5.19
N GLN A 94 -6.75 -2.16 6.33
CA GLN A 94 -6.90 -0.70 6.37
C GLN A 94 -5.80 0.00 5.57
N LEU A 95 -4.55 -0.43 5.71
CA LEU A 95 -3.44 0.12 4.93
C LEU A 95 -3.60 -0.15 3.44
N PHE A 96 -4.01 -1.38 3.09
CA PHE A 96 -4.27 -1.76 1.71
C PHE A 96 -5.36 -0.88 1.07
N LEU A 97 -6.50 -0.71 1.75
CA LEU A 97 -7.60 0.10 1.25
C LEU A 97 -7.23 1.60 1.13
N ALA A 98 -6.45 2.12 2.08
CA ALA A 98 -5.92 3.48 1.99
C ALA A 98 -4.96 3.65 0.81
N ALA A 99 -4.06 2.68 0.59
CA ALA A 99 -3.16 2.67 -0.55
C ALA A 99 -3.92 2.55 -1.88
N LEU A 100 -4.97 1.73 -1.93
CA LEU A 100 -5.84 1.57 -3.08
C LEU A 100 -6.56 2.87 -3.43
N ALA A 101 -7.15 3.54 -2.44
CA ALA A 101 -7.81 4.84 -2.62
C ALA A 101 -6.83 5.90 -3.13
N ASN A 102 -5.61 5.95 -2.59
CA ASN A 102 -4.55 6.84 -3.05
C ASN A 102 -4.13 6.56 -4.50
N ALA A 103 -3.96 5.28 -4.85
CA ALA A 103 -3.62 4.85 -6.21
C ALA A 103 -4.70 5.22 -7.23
N LYS A 104 -5.98 5.02 -6.88
CA LYS A 104 -7.14 5.40 -7.70
C LYS A 104 -7.19 6.92 -7.91
N ALA A 105 -7.09 7.70 -6.83
CA ALA A 105 -7.17 9.16 -6.88
C ALA A 105 -6.06 9.80 -7.75
N ARG A 106 -4.88 9.17 -7.80
CA ARG A 106 -3.73 9.64 -8.60
C ARG A 106 -3.61 8.93 -9.96
N PHE A 107 -4.52 8.02 -10.25
CA PHE A 107 -4.48 7.16 -11.44
C PHE A 107 -3.11 6.49 -11.66
N ASN A 108 -2.50 6.00 -10.58
CA ASN A 108 -1.15 5.43 -10.62
C ASN A 108 -1.17 3.93 -10.89
N LEU A 109 -1.19 3.56 -12.16
CA LEU A 109 -1.28 2.16 -12.62
C LEU A 109 -0.09 1.30 -12.14
N ARG A 110 1.11 1.88 -12.07
CA ARG A 110 2.28 1.16 -11.56
C ARG A 110 2.12 0.79 -10.08
N PHE A 111 1.51 1.66 -9.31
CA PHE A 111 1.24 1.40 -7.90
C PHE A 111 0.09 0.38 -7.73
N ILE A 112 -0.96 0.48 -8.57
CA ILE A 112 -2.06 -0.51 -8.62
C ILE A 112 -1.51 -1.90 -8.94
N SER A 113 -0.60 -2.03 -9.91
CA SER A 113 0.06 -3.29 -10.22
C SER A 113 0.82 -3.89 -9.03
N ARG A 114 1.45 -3.06 -8.19
CA ARG A 114 2.10 -3.54 -6.96
C ARG A 114 1.10 -3.96 -5.89
N LEU A 115 -0.03 -3.26 -5.78
CA LEU A 115 -1.09 -3.65 -4.87
C LEU A 115 -1.76 -4.95 -5.27
N SER A 116 -1.83 -5.30 -6.58
CA SER A 116 -2.32 -6.61 -7.01
C SER A 116 -1.47 -7.75 -6.46
N VAL A 117 -0.16 -7.56 -6.37
CA VAL A 117 0.75 -8.54 -5.74
C VAL A 117 0.44 -8.71 -4.26
N ALA A 118 0.19 -7.62 -3.52
CA ALA A 118 -0.19 -7.69 -2.11
C ALA A 118 -1.57 -8.35 -1.91
N ALA A 119 -2.49 -8.13 -2.86
CA ALA A 119 -3.85 -8.67 -2.79
C ALA A 119 -3.90 -10.18 -3.02
N PHE A 120 -3.21 -10.69 -4.05
CA PHE A 120 -3.40 -12.05 -4.55
C PHE A 120 -2.22 -12.99 -4.31
N ASN A 121 -1.03 -12.48 -4.00
CA ASN A 121 0.07 -13.31 -3.57
C ASN A 121 0.00 -13.48 -2.04
N ASN A 122 -0.45 -14.63 -1.62
CA ASN A 122 -0.55 -15.01 -0.21
C ASN A 122 0.79 -14.88 0.51
N TYR A 123 1.09 -13.69 1.02
CA TYR A 123 2.32 -13.45 1.76
C TYR A 123 2.31 -14.29 3.04
N LYS A 124 3.32 -15.15 3.18
CA LYS A 124 3.41 -16.12 4.28
C LYS A 124 2.13 -16.97 4.46
N GLY A 125 1.41 -17.24 3.37
CA GLY A 125 0.24 -18.11 3.37
C GLY A 125 -1.04 -17.51 3.93
N LYS A 126 -1.09 -16.20 4.18
CA LYS A 126 -2.28 -15.52 4.71
C LYS A 126 -2.87 -14.55 3.68
N PRO A 127 -4.03 -14.84 3.09
CA PRO A 127 -4.70 -13.92 2.17
C PRO A 127 -5.33 -12.74 2.91
N LEU A 128 -5.59 -11.64 2.18
CA LEU A 128 -6.49 -10.58 2.62
C LEU A 128 -7.95 -11.07 2.60
N SER A 129 -8.85 -10.35 3.29
CA SER A 129 -10.27 -10.74 3.30
C SER A 129 -10.90 -10.62 1.92
N ASP A 130 -11.94 -11.44 1.66
CA ASP A 130 -12.71 -11.41 0.43
C ASP A 130 -13.28 -10.02 0.13
N LEU A 131 -13.68 -9.28 1.17
CA LEU A 131 -14.18 -7.91 1.01
C LEU A 131 -13.09 -6.99 0.44
N THR A 132 -11.88 -7.11 0.94
CA THR A 132 -10.72 -6.33 0.48
C THR A 132 -10.34 -6.71 -0.95
N LEU A 133 -10.34 -8.00 -1.28
CA LEU A 133 -10.07 -8.50 -2.63
C LEU A 133 -11.14 -8.04 -3.63
N ARG A 134 -12.42 -8.12 -3.25
CA ARG A 134 -13.54 -7.59 -4.07
C ARG A 134 -13.39 -6.08 -4.30
N SER A 135 -13.00 -5.31 -3.29
CA SER A 135 -12.78 -3.87 -3.42
C SER A 135 -11.69 -3.54 -4.46
N PHE A 136 -10.61 -4.32 -4.49
CA PHE A 136 -9.56 -4.19 -5.50
C PHE A 136 -10.07 -4.50 -6.91
N LEU A 137 -10.76 -5.64 -7.09
CA LEU A 137 -11.30 -6.05 -8.40
C LEU A 137 -12.38 -5.08 -8.91
N THR A 138 -13.24 -4.57 -8.02
CA THR A 138 -14.23 -3.54 -8.35
C THR A 138 -13.54 -2.28 -8.88
N MET A 139 -12.52 -1.78 -8.15
CA MET A 139 -11.76 -0.61 -8.60
C MET A 139 -11.09 -0.85 -9.96
N LEU A 140 -10.53 -2.03 -10.18
CA LEU A 140 -9.89 -2.37 -11.47
C LEU A 140 -10.91 -2.42 -12.62
N SER A 141 -12.12 -2.98 -12.38
CA SER A 141 -13.23 -2.97 -13.32
C SER A 141 -13.69 -1.54 -13.66
N GLU A 142 -13.81 -0.66 -12.67
CA GLU A 142 -14.15 0.75 -12.88
C GLU A 142 -13.10 1.47 -13.75
N LEU A 143 -11.80 1.22 -13.51
CA LEU A 143 -10.72 1.80 -14.31
C LEU A 143 -10.73 1.29 -15.75
N LEU A 144 -11.02 -0.02 -15.97
CA LEU A 144 -11.19 -0.57 -17.29
C LEU A 144 -12.34 0.12 -18.02
N THR A 145 -13.52 0.20 -17.38
CA THR A 145 -14.70 0.85 -17.95
C THR A 145 -14.42 2.32 -18.29
N LEU A 146 -13.77 3.05 -17.39
CA LEU A 146 -13.39 4.44 -17.62
C LEU A 146 -12.46 4.57 -18.83
N SER A 147 -11.46 3.70 -18.95
CA SER A 147 -10.50 3.74 -20.06
C SER A 147 -11.11 3.30 -21.40
N MET A 148 -12.19 2.53 -21.37
CA MET A 148 -12.94 2.17 -22.60
C MET A 148 -13.88 3.28 -23.07
N THR A 149 -14.44 4.06 -22.13
CA THR A 149 -15.47 5.06 -22.40
C THR A 149 -14.94 6.49 -22.53
N ASN A 150 -13.77 6.77 -21.95
CA ASN A 150 -13.17 8.11 -21.96
C ASN A 150 -11.94 8.14 -22.90
N GLU A 151 -12.03 8.97 -23.95
CA GLU A 151 -10.95 9.13 -24.94
C GLU A 151 -9.62 9.57 -24.31
N GLN A 152 -9.65 10.37 -23.25
CA GLN A 152 -8.44 10.84 -22.56
C GLN A 152 -7.73 9.71 -21.80
N GLU A 153 -8.47 8.69 -21.37
CA GLU A 153 -7.97 7.55 -20.61
C GLU A 153 -7.67 6.31 -21.48
N LYS A 154 -8.03 6.33 -22.77
CA LYS A 154 -7.73 5.23 -23.71
C LYS A 154 -6.26 4.79 -23.73
N PRO A 155 -5.26 5.70 -23.65
CA PRO A 155 -3.86 5.28 -23.61
C PRO A 155 -3.52 4.36 -22.43
N ASN A 156 -4.30 4.43 -21.35
CA ASN A 156 -4.09 3.63 -20.15
C ASN A 156 -4.71 2.22 -20.24
N LEU A 157 -5.58 1.98 -21.21
CA LEU A 157 -6.31 0.72 -21.36
C LEU A 157 -5.38 -0.49 -21.45
N CYS A 158 -4.30 -0.38 -22.24
CA CYS A 158 -3.32 -1.45 -22.38
C CYS A 158 -2.69 -1.82 -21.04
N GLN A 159 -2.26 -0.83 -20.26
CA GLN A 159 -1.63 -1.07 -18.95
C GLN A 159 -2.62 -1.66 -17.94
N ILE A 160 -3.87 -1.17 -17.93
CA ILE A 160 -4.92 -1.70 -17.04
C ILE A 160 -5.23 -3.14 -17.41
N SER A 161 -5.35 -3.45 -18.71
CA SER A 161 -5.57 -4.81 -19.19
C SER A 161 -4.44 -5.76 -18.82
N MET A 162 -3.18 -5.30 -18.84
CA MET A 162 -2.04 -6.09 -18.37
C MET A 162 -2.09 -6.39 -16.86
N ILE A 163 -2.71 -5.53 -16.05
CA ILE A 163 -2.93 -5.79 -14.62
C ILE A 163 -4.12 -6.73 -14.42
N ALA A 164 -5.17 -6.59 -15.22
CA ALA A 164 -6.41 -7.34 -15.08
C ALA A 164 -6.32 -8.77 -15.65
N ALA A 165 -5.60 -8.98 -16.76
CA ALA A 165 -5.53 -10.26 -17.46
C ALA A 165 -5.07 -11.43 -16.55
N PRO A 166 -4.03 -11.30 -15.69
CA PRO A 166 -3.65 -12.36 -14.76
C PRO A 166 -4.69 -12.65 -13.66
N LEU A 167 -5.71 -11.80 -13.53
CA LEU A 167 -6.73 -11.86 -12.49
C LEU A 167 -8.10 -12.30 -13.01
N LEU A 168 -8.21 -12.75 -14.27
CA LEU A 168 -9.48 -13.17 -14.88
C LEU A 168 -10.18 -14.25 -14.06
N ASP A 169 -9.45 -15.29 -13.63
CA ASP A 169 -9.99 -16.34 -12.78
C ASP A 169 -10.56 -15.79 -11.46
N LYS A 170 -9.92 -14.72 -10.93
CA LYS A 170 -10.40 -14.04 -9.73
C LYS A 170 -11.64 -13.21 -9.98
N PHE A 171 -11.76 -12.59 -11.14
CA PHE A 171 -13.02 -11.93 -11.53
C PHE A 171 -14.16 -12.93 -11.61
N GLU A 172 -13.96 -14.11 -12.20
CA GLU A 172 -14.97 -15.16 -12.27
C GLU A 172 -15.33 -15.70 -10.87
N GLU A 173 -14.35 -15.89 -9.99
CA GLU A 173 -14.56 -16.34 -8.61
C GLU A 173 -15.38 -15.35 -7.79
N TYR A 174 -15.04 -14.06 -7.88
CA TYR A 174 -15.65 -13.02 -7.02
C TYR A 174 -16.89 -12.35 -7.63
N PHE A 175 -17.06 -12.40 -8.94
CA PHE A 175 -18.19 -11.85 -9.70
C PHE A 175 -18.68 -12.88 -10.72
N PRO A 176 -19.25 -14.01 -10.25
CA PRO A 176 -19.75 -15.02 -11.16
C PRO A 176 -20.81 -14.41 -12.09
N PRO A 177 -20.81 -14.76 -13.40
CA PRO A 177 -21.80 -14.28 -14.33
C PRO A 177 -23.17 -14.65 -13.81
N GLN A 178 -24.07 -13.66 -13.68
CA GLN A 178 -25.47 -13.92 -13.38
C GLN A 178 -26.06 -14.62 -14.59
N LEU A 179 -26.36 -15.91 -14.46
CA LEU A 179 -27.12 -16.63 -15.47
C LEU A 179 -28.48 -15.95 -15.62
N PRO A 180 -28.91 -15.57 -16.83
CA PRO A 180 -30.25 -15.04 -17.01
C PRO A 180 -31.25 -16.13 -16.59
N THR A 181 -32.09 -15.81 -15.60
CA THR A 181 -33.22 -16.63 -15.16
C THR A 181 -34.33 -16.59 -16.19
#